data_3f2699596e687cc56f7d7274d0dce394
#
_entry.id   3f2699596e687cc56f7d7274d0dce394
#
_cell.length_a   1.000
_cell.length_b   1.000
_cell.length_c   1.000
_cell.angle_alpha   90.00
_cell.angle_beta   90.00
_cell.angle_gamma   90.00
#
_symmetry.space_group_name_H-M   'P 1'
#
loop_
_entity.id
_entity.type
_entity.pdbx_description
1 polymer ?
#
loop_
_entity_poly.entity_id
_entity_poly.type
_entity_poly.pdbx_seq_one_letter_code
_entity_poly.pdbx_strand_id
1 'polypeptide(L)'
;MGVAPARTERLTAAWTWIRARGGGFGLEMLVNAVAPFVIYNLTDKQLGDVGALIASSVPPIGWSVVQFVRSRTVDALSLLVVTGIALSMLALWGGGGAKFLQLRENLVTGAIGLVFLGSVAIGRPLIYYLARAGMRRRGATSQLADFENLQGNAFFKRTMQVITLVWGFALVLRTAIAAVLVFTVSIPTYLAIHPILGYATMGALAGWTLLYARRQQAAGRARRAAAQAEALAAGAAAAESAT
;
A
#
# COMPACT_ATOMS: atom_id res chain seq x y z
N MET A 1 24.18 29.06 19.70
CA MET A 1 22.89 29.37 20.36
C MET A 1 21.81 29.43 19.27
N GLY A 2 21.07 28.35 19.05
CA GLY A 2 19.98 28.32 18.09
C GLY A 2 18.70 28.77 18.74
N VAL A 3 18.17 29.91 18.31
CA VAL A 3 16.89 30.46 18.79
C VAL A 3 15.78 29.57 18.29
N ALA A 4 15.01 28.97 19.20
CA ALA A 4 13.84 28.18 18.84
C ALA A 4 12.81 29.08 18.12
N PRO A 5 12.24 28.67 16.97
CA PRO A 5 11.30 29.50 16.23
C PRO A 5 10.08 29.82 17.11
N ALA A 6 9.67 31.08 17.11
CA ALA A 6 8.58 31.60 17.90
C ALA A 6 7.27 30.81 17.63
N ARG A 7 6.43 30.67 18.65
CA ARG A 7 5.15 29.94 18.60
C ARG A 7 4.23 30.40 17.46
N THR A 8 4.34 31.65 17.05
CA THR A 8 3.65 32.28 15.93
C THR A 8 4.10 31.73 14.56
N GLU A 9 5.41 31.47 14.38
CA GLU A 9 5.92 30.87 13.12
C GLU A 9 5.49 29.43 12.93
N ARG A 10 5.35 28.66 14.02
CA ARG A 10 4.82 27.29 13.94
C ARG A 10 3.34 27.27 13.58
N LEU A 11 2.56 28.23 14.07
CA LEU A 11 1.14 28.37 13.75
C LEU A 11 0.92 28.84 12.30
N THR A 12 1.70 29.79 11.81
CA THR A 12 1.62 30.24 10.41
C THR A 12 2.08 29.17 9.44
N ALA A 13 3.13 28.41 9.77
CA ALA A 13 3.56 27.26 8.97
C ALA A 13 2.51 26.12 8.96
N ALA A 14 1.84 25.87 10.08
CA ALA A 14 0.72 24.92 10.13
C ALA A 14 -0.48 25.40 9.31
N TRP A 15 -0.84 26.67 9.36
CA TRP A 15 -1.91 27.24 8.56
C TRP A 15 -1.62 27.27 7.06
N THR A 16 -0.40 27.58 6.65
CA THR A 16 0.01 27.51 5.24
C THR A 16 0.05 26.07 4.73
N TRP A 17 0.46 25.11 5.57
CA TRP A 17 0.44 23.68 5.25
C TRP A 17 -1.00 23.13 5.10
N ILE A 18 -1.92 23.52 6.01
CA ILE A 18 -3.34 23.16 5.96
C ILE A 18 -4.00 23.79 4.74
N ARG A 19 -3.69 25.05 4.41
CA ARG A 19 -4.25 25.75 3.24
C ARG A 19 -3.75 25.18 1.92
N ALA A 20 -2.48 24.81 1.83
CA ALA A 20 -1.89 24.20 0.64
C ALA A 20 -2.39 22.75 0.38
N ARG A 21 -2.74 22.00 1.44
CA ARG A 21 -3.30 20.65 1.36
C ARG A 21 -4.82 20.57 1.53
N GLY A 22 -5.41 21.53 2.22
CA GLY A 22 -6.84 21.55 2.53
C GLY A 22 -7.74 21.67 1.31
N GLY A 23 -7.30 22.36 0.25
CA GLY A 23 -8.05 22.46 -1.00
C GLY A 23 -8.18 21.12 -1.73
N GLY A 24 -7.11 20.31 -1.73
CA GLY A 24 -7.12 18.96 -2.31
C GLY A 24 -7.96 17.98 -1.48
N PHE A 25 -7.79 18.00 -0.15
CA PHE A 25 -8.53 17.11 0.75
C PHE A 25 -10.03 17.42 0.78
N GLY A 26 -10.42 18.71 0.80
CA GLY A 26 -11.82 19.11 0.74
C GLY A 26 -12.51 18.66 -0.56
N LEU A 27 -11.83 18.82 -1.70
CA LEU A 27 -12.32 18.38 -3.00
C LEU A 27 -12.40 16.84 -3.08
N GLU A 28 -11.41 16.14 -2.57
CA GLU A 28 -11.42 14.68 -2.48
C GLU A 28 -12.56 14.16 -1.60
N MET A 29 -12.80 14.79 -0.45
CA MET A 29 -13.91 14.44 0.42
C MET A 29 -15.27 14.73 -0.23
N LEU A 30 -15.39 15.84 -0.94
CA LEU A 30 -16.60 16.19 -1.66
C LEU A 30 -16.90 15.17 -2.77
N VAL A 31 -15.92 14.79 -3.57
CA VAL A 31 -16.10 13.85 -4.68
C VAL A 31 -16.27 12.40 -4.21
N ASN A 32 -15.57 12.00 -3.15
CA ASN A 32 -15.54 10.59 -2.72
C ASN A 32 -16.56 10.25 -1.62
N ALA A 33 -17.12 11.23 -0.94
CA ALA A 33 -18.11 11.00 0.11
C ALA A 33 -19.41 11.75 -0.12
N VAL A 34 -19.35 13.07 -0.33
CA VAL A 34 -20.56 13.91 -0.42
C VAL A 34 -21.31 13.68 -1.73
N ALA A 35 -20.60 13.69 -2.86
CA ALA A 35 -21.25 13.50 -4.18
C ALA A 35 -21.91 12.12 -4.32
N PRO A 36 -21.28 10.98 -3.95
CA PRO A 36 -21.95 9.68 -3.93
C PRO A 36 -23.22 9.67 -3.07
N PHE A 37 -23.15 10.22 -1.86
CA PHE A 37 -24.28 10.26 -0.94
C PHE A 37 -25.44 11.08 -1.52
N VAL A 38 -25.18 12.24 -2.08
CA VAL A 38 -26.20 13.10 -2.69
C VAL A 38 -26.81 12.42 -3.92
N ILE A 39 -25.99 11.86 -4.81
CA ILE A 39 -26.47 11.18 -6.02
C ILE A 39 -27.33 9.98 -5.66
N TYR A 40 -26.90 9.17 -4.70
CA TYR A 40 -27.68 8.02 -4.24
C TYR A 40 -29.07 8.46 -3.79
N ASN A 41 -29.17 9.43 -2.88
CA ASN A 41 -30.46 9.92 -2.36
C ASN A 41 -31.36 10.60 -3.41
N LEU A 42 -30.80 11.12 -4.50
CA LEU A 42 -31.57 11.73 -5.58
C LEU A 42 -32.06 10.71 -6.60
N THR A 43 -31.38 9.58 -6.74
CA THR A 43 -31.62 8.61 -7.81
C THR A 43 -32.25 7.30 -7.33
N ASP A 44 -32.26 7.02 -6.02
CA ASP A 44 -32.77 5.78 -5.43
C ASP A 44 -34.23 5.49 -5.84
N LYS A 45 -35.08 6.52 -5.81
CA LYS A 45 -36.51 6.42 -6.16
C LYS A 45 -36.76 6.20 -7.65
N GLN A 46 -35.82 6.62 -8.52
CA GLN A 46 -35.97 6.55 -9.98
C GLN A 46 -35.31 5.32 -10.58
N LEU A 47 -34.13 4.96 -10.08
CA LEU A 47 -33.27 3.91 -10.63
C LEU A 47 -33.26 2.62 -9.77
N GLY A 48 -33.91 2.65 -8.60
CA GLY A 48 -33.81 1.60 -7.59
C GLY A 48 -32.42 1.55 -6.94
N ASP A 49 -32.27 0.75 -5.87
CA ASP A 49 -31.04 0.69 -5.06
C ASP A 49 -29.78 0.42 -5.87
N VAL A 50 -29.84 -0.55 -6.79
CA VAL A 50 -28.67 -0.95 -7.60
C VAL A 50 -28.31 0.15 -8.60
N GLY A 51 -29.29 0.74 -9.27
CA GLY A 51 -29.07 1.84 -10.21
C GLY A 51 -28.50 3.09 -9.51
N ALA A 52 -29.00 3.43 -8.33
CA ALA A 52 -28.51 4.53 -7.52
C ALA A 52 -27.07 4.29 -7.03
N LEU A 53 -26.73 3.06 -6.63
CA LEU A 53 -25.35 2.70 -6.27
C LEU A 53 -24.40 2.85 -7.46
N ILE A 54 -24.78 2.40 -8.64
CA ILE A 54 -23.98 2.57 -9.86
C ILE A 54 -23.81 4.06 -10.18
N ALA A 55 -24.88 4.84 -10.18
CA ALA A 55 -24.84 6.27 -10.44
C ALA A 55 -23.96 7.02 -9.42
N SER A 56 -24.05 6.68 -8.14
CA SER A 56 -23.27 7.28 -7.06
C SER A 56 -21.77 6.95 -7.16
N SER A 57 -21.38 5.87 -7.82
CA SER A 57 -19.97 5.50 -8.02
C SER A 57 -19.28 6.28 -9.16
N VAL A 58 -20.03 6.96 -10.03
CA VAL A 58 -19.49 7.69 -11.18
C VAL A 58 -18.52 8.83 -10.78
N PRO A 59 -18.82 9.72 -9.80
CA PRO A 59 -17.89 10.79 -9.43
C PRO A 59 -16.55 10.28 -8.87
N PRO A 60 -16.49 9.33 -7.92
CA PRO A 60 -15.21 8.78 -7.45
C PRO A 60 -14.39 8.11 -8.54
N ILE A 61 -15.05 7.35 -9.42
CA ILE A 61 -14.38 6.69 -10.55
C ILE A 61 -13.83 7.74 -11.52
N GLY A 62 -14.67 8.71 -11.93
CA GLY A 62 -14.25 9.80 -12.82
C GLY A 62 -13.09 10.59 -12.23
N TRP A 63 -13.14 10.91 -10.94
CA TRP A 63 -12.05 11.60 -10.25
C TRP A 63 -10.75 10.78 -10.23
N SER A 64 -10.85 9.49 -9.97
CA SER A 64 -9.71 8.57 -10.00
C SER A 64 -9.07 8.50 -11.39
N VAL A 65 -9.89 8.44 -12.44
CA VAL A 65 -9.42 8.47 -13.84
C VAL A 65 -8.74 9.80 -14.16
N VAL A 66 -9.33 10.94 -13.78
CA VAL A 66 -8.73 12.26 -13.98
C VAL A 66 -7.41 12.40 -13.26
N GLN A 67 -7.33 11.98 -12.01
CA GLN A 67 -6.06 11.98 -11.25
C GLN A 67 -5.01 11.07 -11.90
N PHE A 68 -5.41 9.89 -12.35
CA PHE A 68 -4.52 8.95 -13.03
C PHE A 68 -3.94 9.55 -14.32
N VAL A 69 -4.81 10.12 -15.18
CA VAL A 69 -4.39 10.77 -16.44
C VAL A 69 -3.51 12.00 -16.16
N ARG A 70 -3.85 12.80 -15.15
CA ARG A 70 -3.12 14.02 -14.80
C ARG A 70 -1.76 13.75 -14.16
N SER A 71 -1.63 12.67 -13.39
CA SER A 71 -0.37 12.31 -12.74
C SER A 71 0.70 11.83 -13.71
N ARG A 72 0.31 11.33 -14.88
CA ARG A 72 1.16 10.75 -15.95
C ARG A 72 2.23 9.76 -15.44
N THR A 73 2.14 9.35 -14.18
CA THR A 73 3.08 8.41 -13.57
C THR A 73 2.42 7.04 -13.50
N VAL A 74 2.75 6.19 -14.46
CA VAL A 74 2.47 4.75 -14.36
C VAL A 74 3.49 4.19 -13.37
N ASP A 75 3.12 4.20 -12.10
CA ASP A 75 3.91 3.57 -11.05
C ASP A 75 3.34 2.19 -10.69
N ALA A 76 4.12 1.41 -9.94
CA ALA A 76 3.73 0.07 -9.52
C ALA A 76 2.40 0.04 -8.74
N LEU A 77 2.07 1.11 -8.00
CA LEU A 77 0.82 1.23 -7.26
C LEU A 77 -0.37 1.40 -8.21
N SER A 78 -0.24 2.27 -9.22
CA SER A 78 -1.28 2.48 -10.23
C SER A 78 -1.54 1.21 -11.04
N LEU A 79 -0.48 0.49 -11.42
CA LEU A 79 -0.60 -0.79 -12.13
C LEU A 79 -1.31 -1.83 -11.26
N LEU A 80 -0.98 -1.92 -9.97
CA LEU A 80 -1.64 -2.83 -9.03
C LEU A 80 -3.13 -2.53 -8.91
N VAL A 81 -3.50 -1.24 -8.78
CA VAL A 81 -4.91 -0.81 -8.67
C VAL A 81 -5.67 -1.12 -9.96
N VAL A 82 -5.12 -0.77 -11.13
CA VAL A 82 -5.76 -1.05 -12.42
C VAL A 82 -5.92 -2.56 -12.65
N THR A 83 -4.89 -3.35 -12.32
CA THR A 83 -4.96 -4.81 -12.40
C THR A 83 -6.04 -5.37 -11.46
N GLY A 84 -6.13 -4.85 -10.23
CA GLY A 84 -7.17 -5.24 -9.27
C GLY A 84 -8.59 -4.92 -9.80
N ILE A 85 -8.80 -3.75 -10.37
CA ILE A 85 -10.08 -3.35 -10.97
C ILE A 85 -10.42 -4.25 -12.17
N ALA A 86 -9.47 -4.49 -13.08
CA ALA A 86 -9.67 -5.35 -14.24
C ALA A 86 -10.02 -6.79 -13.82
N LEU A 87 -9.33 -7.35 -12.84
CA LEU A 87 -9.64 -8.67 -12.28
C LEU A 87 -11.02 -8.70 -11.61
N SER A 88 -11.41 -7.62 -10.90
CA SER A 88 -12.73 -7.51 -10.29
C SER A 88 -13.84 -7.47 -11.34
N MET A 89 -13.64 -6.73 -12.43
CA MET A 89 -14.59 -6.69 -13.55
C MET A 89 -14.70 -8.05 -14.26
N LEU A 90 -13.59 -8.72 -14.50
CA LEU A 90 -13.59 -10.09 -15.04
C LEU A 90 -14.32 -11.07 -14.09
N ALA A 91 -14.19 -10.88 -12.80
CA ALA A 91 -14.89 -11.67 -11.80
C ALA A 91 -16.42 -11.48 -11.81
N LEU A 92 -16.93 -10.33 -12.26
CA LEU A 92 -18.36 -10.05 -12.37
C LEU A 92 -19.01 -10.72 -13.62
N TRP A 93 -18.21 -11.07 -14.61
CA TRP A 93 -18.67 -11.48 -15.97
C TRP A 93 -19.00 -12.97 -16.07
N GLY A 94 -19.63 -13.62 -15.24
CA GLY A 94 -19.80 -15.05 -15.42
C GLY A 94 -21.04 -15.67 -14.77
N GLY A 95 -22.03 -14.90 -14.29
CA GLY A 95 -23.22 -15.47 -13.64
C GLY A 95 -22.86 -16.37 -12.45
N GLY A 96 -23.81 -16.86 -11.71
CA GLY A 96 -23.58 -17.80 -10.61
C GLY A 96 -24.28 -17.38 -9.32
N GLY A 97 -24.54 -18.35 -8.43
CA GLY A 97 -25.16 -18.09 -7.13
C GLY A 97 -24.28 -17.27 -6.19
N ALA A 98 -24.86 -16.78 -5.08
CA ALA A 98 -24.19 -15.91 -4.12
C ALA A 98 -22.84 -16.46 -3.62
N LYS A 99 -22.71 -17.76 -3.41
CA LYS A 99 -21.42 -18.39 -3.03
C LYS A 99 -20.35 -18.24 -4.11
N PHE A 100 -20.75 -18.35 -5.38
CA PHE A 100 -19.81 -18.22 -6.48
C PHE A 100 -19.32 -16.78 -6.67
N LEU A 101 -20.20 -15.79 -6.40
CA LEU A 101 -19.84 -14.39 -6.40
C LEU A 101 -18.80 -14.08 -5.31
N GLN A 102 -19.01 -14.61 -4.10
CA GLN A 102 -18.06 -14.47 -2.99
C GLN A 102 -16.71 -15.12 -3.29
N LEU A 103 -16.70 -16.29 -3.92
CA LEU A 103 -15.47 -16.97 -4.33
C LEU A 103 -14.67 -16.11 -5.33
N ARG A 104 -15.35 -15.52 -6.32
CA ARG A 104 -14.71 -14.65 -7.31
C ARG A 104 -14.03 -13.43 -6.70
N GLU A 105 -14.69 -12.76 -5.75
CA GLU A 105 -14.10 -11.64 -5.02
C GLU A 105 -12.79 -12.04 -4.32
N ASN A 106 -12.77 -13.22 -3.71
CA ASN A 106 -11.56 -13.75 -3.08
C ASN A 106 -10.46 -14.11 -4.07
N LEU A 107 -10.81 -14.61 -5.27
CA LEU A 107 -9.82 -14.92 -6.31
C LEU A 107 -9.02 -13.69 -6.75
N VAL A 108 -9.61 -12.50 -6.76
CA VAL A 108 -8.89 -11.24 -7.04
C VAL A 108 -7.78 -11.03 -6.01
N THR A 109 -8.07 -11.21 -4.73
CA THR A 109 -7.06 -11.11 -3.67
C THR A 109 -5.96 -12.18 -3.83
N GLY A 110 -6.34 -13.40 -4.17
CA GLY A 110 -5.40 -14.49 -4.45
C GLY A 110 -4.50 -14.20 -5.65
N ALA A 111 -5.07 -13.68 -6.74
CA ALA A 111 -4.30 -13.27 -7.91
C ALA A 111 -3.27 -12.18 -7.58
N ILE A 112 -3.65 -11.18 -6.76
CA ILE A 112 -2.70 -10.18 -6.25
C ILE A 112 -1.58 -10.87 -5.45
N GLY A 113 -1.92 -11.82 -4.57
CA GLY A 113 -0.93 -12.62 -3.83
C GLY A 113 0.04 -13.35 -4.75
N LEU A 114 -0.45 -13.96 -5.84
CA LEU A 114 0.37 -14.61 -6.85
C LEU A 114 1.28 -13.63 -7.59
N VAL A 115 0.82 -12.40 -7.87
CA VAL A 115 1.66 -11.33 -8.45
C VAL A 115 2.80 -10.97 -7.51
N PHE A 116 2.54 -10.88 -6.19
CA PHE A 116 3.60 -10.68 -5.19
C PHE A 116 4.65 -11.80 -5.25
N LEU A 117 4.22 -13.07 -5.23
CA LEU A 117 5.12 -14.22 -5.31
C LEU A 117 5.90 -14.26 -6.62
N GLY A 118 5.22 -14.05 -7.75
CA GLY A 118 5.85 -14.00 -9.06
C GLY A 118 6.88 -12.88 -9.19
N SER A 119 6.65 -11.73 -8.55
CA SER A 119 7.59 -10.60 -8.54
C SER A 119 8.92 -10.95 -7.87
N VAL A 120 8.90 -11.82 -6.86
CA VAL A 120 10.12 -12.33 -6.21
C VAL A 120 10.83 -13.34 -7.09
N ALA A 121 10.09 -14.24 -7.76
CA ALA A 121 10.65 -15.22 -8.69
C ALA A 121 11.43 -14.55 -9.85
N ILE A 122 10.92 -13.40 -10.32
CA ILE A 122 11.59 -12.57 -11.35
C ILE A 122 12.75 -11.73 -10.77
N GLY A 123 13.00 -11.77 -9.47
CA GLY A 123 14.04 -10.97 -8.79
C GLY A 123 13.68 -9.49 -8.61
N ARG A 124 12.41 -9.11 -8.81
CA ARG A 124 11.90 -7.72 -8.71
C ARG A 124 10.82 -7.61 -7.62
N PRO A 125 11.18 -7.63 -6.33
CA PRO A 125 10.21 -7.67 -5.23
C PRO A 125 9.25 -6.47 -5.29
N LEU A 126 7.94 -6.75 -5.39
CA LEU A 126 6.91 -5.74 -5.62
C LEU A 126 6.84 -4.69 -4.50
N ILE A 127 7.08 -5.08 -3.25
CA ILE A 127 7.10 -4.17 -2.10
C ILE A 127 8.11 -3.03 -2.28
N TYR A 128 9.27 -3.29 -2.92
CA TYR A 128 10.22 -2.23 -3.23
C TYR A 128 9.60 -1.14 -4.11
N TYR A 129 8.93 -1.55 -5.19
CA TYR A 129 8.30 -0.62 -6.13
C TYR A 129 7.09 0.11 -5.50
N LEU A 130 6.32 -0.58 -4.67
CA LEU A 130 5.19 0.04 -3.95
C LEU A 130 5.67 1.07 -2.92
N ALA A 131 6.72 0.77 -2.15
CA ALA A 131 7.32 1.70 -1.20
C ALA A 131 7.89 2.92 -1.91
N ARG A 132 8.61 2.71 -3.00
CA ARG A 132 9.15 3.78 -3.86
C ARG A 132 8.05 4.69 -4.39
N ALA A 133 6.99 4.11 -4.95
CA ALA A 133 5.83 4.84 -5.46
C ALA A 133 5.12 5.64 -4.35
N GLY A 134 4.97 5.05 -3.16
CA GLY A 134 4.40 5.72 -1.99
C GLY A 134 5.23 6.92 -1.51
N MET A 135 6.56 6.82 -1.50
CA MET A 135 7.46 7.93 -1.16
C MET A 135 7.38 9.06 -2.19
N ARG A 136 7.38 8.73 -3.49
CA ARG A 136 7.17 9.71 -4.58
C ARG A 136 5.89 10.50 -4.41
N ARG A 137 4.78 9.83 -4.17
CA ARG A 137 3.46 10.48 -4.01
C ARG A 137 3.39 11.40 -2.81
N ARG A 138 4.16 11.11 -1.74
CA ARG A 138 4.25 11.93 -0.54
C ARG A 138 5.22 13.11 -0.67
N GLY A 139 5.96 13.21 -1.78
CA GLY A 139 6.97 14.24 -1.98
C GLY A 139 8.18 14.09 -1.06
N ALA A 140 8.44 12.90 -0.55
CA ALA A 140 9.54 12.61 0.38
C ALA A 140 10.87 12.41 -0.39
N THR A 141 11.36 13.45 -1.07
CA THR A 141 12.49 13.39 -2.01
C THR A 141 13.79 12.91 -1.37
N SER A 142 14.13 13.39 -0.17
CA SER A 142 15.34 12.95 0.55
C SER A 142 15.27 11.47 0.95
N GLN A 143 14.12 11.04 1.52
CA GLN A 143 13.92 9.64 1.89
C GLN A 143 13.89 8.72 0.66
N LEU A 144 13.39 9.21 -0.47
CA LEU A 144 13.40 8.46 -1.73
C LEU A 144 14.83 8.25 -2.25
N ALA A 145 15.67 9.30 -2.23
CA ALA A 145 17.07 9.19 -2.64
C ALA A 145 17.84 8.20 -1.75
N ASP A 146 17.68 8.28 -0.43
CA ASP A 146 18.28 7.34 0.52
C ASP A 146 17.82 5.90 0.29
N PHE A 147 16.53 5.70 0.01
CA PHE A 147 15.94 4.41 -0.28
C PHE A 147 16.46 3.81 -1.59
N GLU A 148 16.60 4.63 -2.64
CA GLU A 148 17.14 4.21 -3.94
C GLU A 148 18.64 3.87 -3.86
N ASN A 149 19.42 4.60 -3.08
CA ASN A 149 20.83 4.32 -2.82
C ASN A 149 21.07 2.96 -2.15
N LEU A 150 20.06 2.43 -1.41
CA LEU A 150 20.14 1.11 -0.80
C LEU A 150 19.91 -0.05 -1.78
N GLN A 151 19.47 0.23 -3.03
CA GLN A 151 19.13 -0.81 -4.02
C GLN A 151 20.30 -1.73 -4.36
N GLY A 152 21.54 -1.22 -4.33
CA GLY A 152 22.76 -2.03 -4.53
C GLY A 152 23.10 -2.96 -3.38
N ASN A 153 22.49 -2.79 -2.20
CA ASN A 153 22.82 -3.56 -1.01
C ASN A 153 22.07 -4.90 -1.00
N ALA A 154 22.82 -6.02 -1.01
CA ALA A 154 22.26 -7.37 -0.99
C ALA A 154 21.34 -7.64 0.22
N PHE A 155 21.70 -7.10 1.40
CA PHE A 155 20.92 -7.23 2.61
C PHE A 155 19.54 -6.52 2.49
N PHE A 156 19.52 -5.31 1.91
CA PHE A 156 18.31 -4.57 1.65
C PHE A 156 17.42 -5.29 0.63
N LYS A 157 18.01 -5.80 -0.47
CA LYS A 157 17.29 -6.57 -1.48
C LYS A 157 16.64 -7.81 -0.88
N ARG A 158 17.37 -8.56 -0.05
CA ARG A 158 16.83 -9.74 0.67
C ARG A 158 15.68 -9.35 1.60
N THR A 159 15.79 -8.23 2.31
CA THR A 159 14.71 -7.72 3.17
C THR A 159 13.44 -7.44 2.36
N MET A 160 13.54 -6.78 1.22
CA MET A 160 12.40 -6.50 0.33
C MET A 160 11.79 -7.79 -0.23
N GLN A 161 12.63 -8.78 -0.58
CA GLN A 161 12.16 -10.10 -1.04
C GLN A 161 11.37 -10.83 0.05
N VAL A 162 11.89 -10.87 1.28
CA VAL A 162 11.20 -11.54 2.41
C VAL A 162 9.86 -10.88 2.69
N ILE A 163 9.80 -9.55 2.73
CA ILE A 163 8.52 -8.84 2.95
C ILE A 163 7.55 -9.17 1.81
N THR A 164 8.00 -9.16 0.55
CA THR A 164 7.15 -9.47 -0.60
C THR A 164 6.64 -10.92 -0.54
N LEU A 165 7.48 -11.88 -0.18
CA LEU A 165 7.08 -13.29 -0.01
C LEU A 165 6.01 -13.45 1.06
N VAL A 166 6.22 -12.86 2.24
CA VAL A 166 5.26 -12.96 3.35
C VAL A 166 3.91 -12.35 2.97
N TRP A 167 3.89 -11.21 2.30
CA TRP A 167 2.66 -10.62 1.78
C TRP A 167 1.98 -11.52 0.75
N GLY A 168 2.73 -12.05 -0.22
CA GLY A 168 2.20 -12.95 -1.24
C GLY A 168 1.59 -14.21 -0.63
N PHE A 169 2.33 -14.89 0.25
CA PHE A 169 1.84 -16.09 0.93
C PHE A 169 0.62 -15.82 1.80
N ALA A 170 0.60 -14.74 2.56
CA ALA A 170 -0.52 -14.39 3.42
C ALA A 170 -1.80 -14.10 2.62
N LEU A 171 -1.69 -13.41 1.46
CA LEU A 171 -2.84 -13.12 0.59
C LEU A 171 -3.37 -14.40 -0.06
N VAL A 172 -2.51 -15.30 -0.53
CA VAL A 172 -2.91 -16.60 -1.08
C VAL A 172 -3.55 -17.47 -0.01
N LEU A 173 -2.94 -17.56 1.18
CA LEU A 173 -3.48 -18.32 2.31
C LEU A 173 -4.85 -17.79 2.75
N ARG A 174 -4.98 -16.44 2.86
CA ARG A 174 -6.28 -15.80 3.15
C ARG A 174 -7.34 -16.19 2.12
N THR A 175 -6.97 -16.20 0.83
CA THR A 175 -7.89 -16.60 -0.24
C THR A 175 -8.30 -18.06 -0.10
N ALA A 176 -7.37 -18.95 0.21
CA ALA A 176 -7.67 -20.37 0.45
C ALA A 176 -8.62 -20.54 1.64
N ILE A 177 -8.36 -19.86 2.77
CA ILE A 177 -9.23 -19.88 3.95
C ILE A 177 -10.64 -19.35 3.58
N ALA A 178 -10.72 -18.21 2.89
CA ALA A 178 -11.99 -17.63 2.47
C ALA A 178 -12.76 -18.56 1.52
N ALA A 179 -12.07 -19.24 0.59
CA ALA A 179 -12.69 -20.23 -0.29
C ALA A 179 -13.29 -21.41 0.51
N VAL A 180 -12.57 -21.94 1.48
CA VAL A 180 -13.10 -22.99 2.38
C VAL A 180 -14.32 -22.48 3.13
N LEU A 181 -14.27 -21.28 3.70
CA LEU A 181 -15.39 -20.69 4.43
C LEU A 181 -16.65 -20.51 3.56
N VAL A 182 -16.52 -20.09 2.31
CA VAL A 182 -17.65 -19.93 1.37
C VAL A 182 -18.44 -21.23 1.24
N PHE A 183 -17.79 -22.38 1.26
CA PHE A 183 -18.45 -23.70 1.09
C PHE A 183 -18.89 -24.33 2.41
N THR A 184 -18.24 -23.99 3.53
CA THR A 184 -18.47 -24.66 4.82
C THR A 184 -19.47 -23.93 5.73
N VAL A 185 -19.60 -22.60 5.60
CA VAL A 185 -20.51 -21.81 6.45
C VAL A 185 -21.70 -21.24 5.67
N SER A 186 -22.71 -20.79 6.39
CA SER A 186 -23.85 -20.07 5.81
C SER A 186 -23.42 -18.69 5.26
N ILE A 187 -24.15 -18.16 4.27
CA ILE A 187 -23.84 -16.84 3.67
C ILE A 187 -23.82 -15.73 4.72
N PRO A 188 -24.79 -15.60 5.64
CA PRO A 188 -24.74 -14.57 6.67
C PRO A 188 -23.51 -14.67 7.59
N THR A 189 -23.14 -15.89 7.97
CA THR A 189 -21.95 -16.15 8.79
C THR A 189 -20.67 -15.77 8.03
N TYR A 190 -20.58 -16.11 6.76
CA TYR A 190 -19.46 -15.71 5.91
C TYR A 190 -19.32 -14.18 5.82
N LEU A 191 -20.42 -13.46 5.57
CA LEU A 191 -20.43 -12.00 5.49
C LEU A 191 -19.98 -11.32 6.79
N ALA A 192 -20.23 -11.94 7.94
CA ALA A 192 -19.77 -11.43 9.23
C ALA A 192 -18.25 -11.71 9.45
N ILE A 193 -17.76 -12.88 9.06
CA ILE A 193 -16.36 -13.31 9.29
C ILE A 193 -15.41 -12.67 8.27
N HIS A 194 -15.82 -12.53 7.02
CA HIS A 194 -14.96 -12.10 5.92
C HIS A 194 -14.26 -10.74 6.14
N PRO A 195 -14.95 -9.67 6.60
CA PRO A 195 -14.29 -8.41 6.93
C PRO A 195 -13.27 -8.55 8.06
N ILE A 196 -13.59 -9.33 9.10
CA ILE A 196 -12.70 -9.58 10.24
C ILE A 196 -11.42 -10.26 9.76
N LEU A 197 -11.54 -11.30 8.94
CA LEU A 197 -10.40 -11.99 8.32
C LEU A 197 -9.56 -11.02 7.48
N GLY A 198 -10.20 -10.10 6.75
CA GLY A 198 -9.54 -9.07 5.96
C GLY A 198 -8.73 -8.11 6.82
N TYR A 199 -9.35 -7.48 7.79
CA TYR A 199 -8.68 -6.52 8.69
C TYR A 199 -7.61 -7.19 9.55
N ALA A 200 -7.86 -8.39 10.08
CA ALA A 200 -6.89 -9.15 10.85
C ALA A 200 -5.63 -9.47 10.02
N THR A 201 -5.82 -9.94 8.78
CA THR A 201 -4.70 -10.24 7.88
C THR A 201 -3.91 -8.97 7.56
N MET A 202 -4.58 -7.86 7.20
CA MET A 202 -3.90 -6.61 6.87
C MET A 202 -3.19 -6.00 8.08
N GLY A 203 -3.82 -6.01 9.25
CA GLY A 203 -3.21 -5.55 10.50
C GLY A 203 -1.99 -6.37 10.90
N ALA A 204 -2.09 -7.70 10.82
CA ALA A 204 -0.97 -8.60 11.11
C ALA A 204 0.20 -8.37 10.14
N LEU A 205 -0.07 -8.27 8.82
CA LEU A 205 0.96 -8.00 7.82
C LEU A 205 1.63 -6.64 8.01
N ALA A 206 0.84 -5.59 8.24
CA ALA A 206 1.37 -4.25 8.49
C ALA A 206 2.22 -4.22 9.77
N GLY A 207 1.72 -4.75 10.88
CA GLY A 207 2.45 -4.84 12.15
C GLY A 207 3.74 -5.64 12.02
N TRP A 208 3.67 -6.82 11.41
CA TRP A 208 4.84 -7.64 11.16
C TRP A 208 5.87 -6.92 10.28
N THR A 209 5.42 -6.27 9.19
CA THR A 209 6.31 -5.52 8.30
C THR A 209 7.04 -4.40 9.03
N LEU A 210 6.34 -3.63 9.87
CA LEU A 210 6.94 -2.57 10.68
C LEU A 210 7.98 -3.12 11.65
N LEU A 211 7.67 -4.20 12.36
CA LEU A 211 8.60 -4.84 13.32
C LEU A 211 9.81 -5.42 12.59
N TYR A 212 9.59 -6.12 11.49
CA TYR A 212 10.66 -6.70 10.69
C TYR A 212 11.58 -5.63 10.10
N ALA A 213 11.01 -4.58 9.50
CA ALA A 213 11.78 -3.47 8.94
C ALA A 213 12.61 -2.76 10.02
N ARG A 214 12.06 -2.50 11.21
CA ARG A 214 12.79 -1.91 12.33
C ARG A 214 13.97 -2.77 12.79
N ARG A 215 13.77 -4.10 12.91
CA ARG A 215 14.84 -5.04 13.27
C ARG A 215 15.95 -5.07 12.22
N GLN A 216 15.59 -5.07 10.93
CA GLN A 216 16.55 -5.07 9.83
C GLN A 216 17.35 -3.74 9.77
N GLN A 217 16.70 -2.60 10.01
CA GLN A 217 17.38 -1.30 10.10
C GLN A 217 18.37 -1.25 11.27
N ALA A 218 18.00 -1.78 12.43
CA ALA A 218 18.89 -1.87 13.59
C ALA A 218 20.11 -2.76 13.29
N ALA A 219 19.90 -3.93 12.71
CA ALA A 219 20.98 -4.84 12.30
C ALA A 219 21.89 -4.22 11.23
N GLY A 220 21.32 -3.49 10.27
CA GLY A 220 22.10 -2.77 9.25
C GLY A 220 22.96 -1.65 9.84
N ARG A 221 22.44 -0.91 10.83
CA ARG A 221 23.20 0.12 11.55
C ARG A 221 24.36 -0.48 12.35
N ALA A 222 24.11 -1.57 13.08
CA ALA A 222 25.14 -2.26 13.83
C ALA A 222 26.27 -2.77 12.94
N ARG A 223 25.96 -3.37 11.79
CA ARG A 223 26.97 -3.82 10.81
C ARG A 223 27.81 -2.67 10.25
N ARG A 224 27.19 -1.52 9.95
CA ARG A 224 27.92 -0.33 9.48
C ARG A 224 28.86 0.22 10.56
N ALA A 225 28.39 0.28 11.80
CA ALA A 225 29.20 0.74 12.92
C ALA A 225 30.41 -0.19 13.16
N ALA A 226 30.23 -1.51 13.10
CA ALA A 226 31.31 -2.48 13.21
C ALA A 226 32.34 -2.33 12.09
N ALA A 227 31.89 -2.22 10.83
CA ALA A 227 32.79 -2.01 9.69
C ALA A 227 33.58 -0.69 9.76
N GLN A 228 32.95 0.38 10.29
CA GLN A 228 33.66 1.66 10.52
C GLN A 228 34.69 1.55 11.63
N ALA A 229 34.39 0.84 12.73
CA ALA A 229 35.34 0.62 13.81
C ALA A 229 36.56 -0.21 13.34
N GLU A 230 36.32 -1.27 12.54
CA GLU A 230 37.39 -2.06 11.91
C GLU A 230 38.29 -1.22 10.98
N ALA A 231 37.67 -0.37 10.14
CA ALA A 231 38.42 0.50 9.22
C ALA A 231 39.28 1.52 9.98
N LEU A 232 38.77 2.09 11.07
CA LEU A 232 39.51 3.02 11.93
C LEU A 232 40.67 2.32 12.63
N ALA A 233 40.48 1.10 13.16
CA ALA A 233 41.53 0.31 13.81
C ALA A 233 42.63 -0.08 12.83
N ALA A 234 42.24 -0.51 11.61
CA ALA A 234 43.21 -0.82 10.55
C ALA A 234 44.01 0.42 10.11
N GLY A 235 43.36 1.59 9.99
CA GLY A 235 44.05 2.86 9.69
C GLY A 235 44.99 3.30 10.79
N ALA A 236 44.65 3.12 12.07
CA ALA A 236 45.54 3.42 13.20
C ALA A 236 46.77 2.49 13.21
N ALA A 237 46.58 1.18 13.03
CA ALA A 237 47.68 0.21 12.96
C ALA A 237 48.64 0.49 11.76
N ALA A 238 48.11 0.88 10.61
CA ALA A 238 48.92 1.27 9.45
C ALA A 238 49.76 2.55 9.70
N ALA A 239 49.21 3.52 10.41
CA ALA A 239 49.91 4.76 10.79
C ALA A 239 51.05 4.47 11.78
N GLU A 240 50.84 3.56 12.73
CA GLU A 240 51.82 3.17 13.74
C GLU A 240 53.01 2.37 13.14
N SER A 241 52.75 1.58 12.07
CA SER A 241 53.78 0.84 11.35
C SER A 241 54.62 1.68 10.38
N ALA A 242 54.20 2.92 10.09
CA ALA A 242 54.88 3.85 9.18
C ALA A 242 55.80 4.87 9.90
N THR A 243 55.80 4.87 11.25
CA THR A 243 56.72 5.65 12.10
C THR A 243 57.82 4.80 12.68
#